data_8b5000af89a3ff1ecbf6a51da52393b4
#
_entry.id   8b5000af89a3ff1ecbf6a51da52393b4
#
_cell.length_a   1.000
_cell.length_b   1.000
_cell.length_c   1.000
_cell.angle_alpha   90.00
_cell.angle_beta   90.00
_cell.angle_gamma   90.00
#
_symmetry.space_group_name_H-M   'P 1'
#
loop_
_entity.id
_entity.type
_entity.pdbx_description
1 polymer ?
#
loop_
_entity_poly.entity_id
_entity_poly.type
_entity_poly.pdbx_seq_one_letter_code
_entity_poly.pdbx_strand_id
1 'polypeptide(L)'
;FRRQSGNHLLIVGQREEAALGMLGIALVSLAAQLPKAGARFVVFDCNPPDSAEAKFLTRVAQAIPHDIRVIGAGEVDEMVATLAAEQQQRAESAGASGPETFLVVHGLQQNKKLRFDEEMSFSLDPNAGANPGLQLNKLICEGASLGFHVIATCDTYNNVMRFLSRKALSEFEMRVVFQMSANDSASLIESPAANDLGLHRAILFNGQQGWTETFRPYALPDDHWLDEAGQKLAKLHA
;
A
#
# COMPACT_ATOMS: atom_id res chain seq x y z
N PHE A 1 9.02 4.27 7.19
CA PHE A 1 8.81 2.84 7.41
C PHE A 1 10.01 2.24 8.15
N ARG A 2 9.78 1.28 9.02
CA ARG A 2 10.80 0.59 9.83
C ARG A 2 10.44 -0.89 9.92
N ARG A 3 11.44 -1.76 10.13
CA ARG A 3 11.23 -3.21 10.35
C ARG A 3 10.64 -3.48 11.74
N GLN A 4 9.41 -3.07 11.93
CA GLN A 4 8.62 -3.33 13.13
C GLN A 4 7.14 -3.46 12.76
N SER A 5 6.37 -4.18 13.57
CA SER A 5 4.92 -4.32 13.42
C SER A 5 4.24 -2.94 13.26
N GLY A 6 3.15 -2.89 12.52
CA GLY A 6 2.37 -1.68 12.33
C GLY A 6 2.87 -0.73 11.24
N ASN A 7 3.99 -0.99 10.60
CA ASN A 7 4.58 -0.08 9.62
C ASN A 7 4.02 -0.27 8.20
N HIS A 8 2.72 -0.06 8.06
CA HIS A 8 1.97 -0.03 6.81
C HIS A 8 1.16 1.26 6.70
N LEU A 9 0.78 1.65 5.48
CA LEU A 9 -0.03 2.84 5.21
C LEU A 9 -1.30 2.45 4.47
N LEU A 10 -2.46 2.83 5.02
CA LEU A 10 -3.77 2.67 4.39
C LEU A 10 -4.37 4.03 4.06
N ILE A 11 -4.81 4.23 2.83
CA ILE A 11 -5.46 5.46 2.35
C ILE A 11 -6.91 5.12 1.99
N VAL A 12 -7.89 5.72 2.66
CA VAL A 12 -9.31 5.38 2.47
C VAL A 12 -10.14 6.59 2.10
N GLY A 13 -10.92 6.44 1.05
CA GLY A 13 -11.93 7.40 0.62
C GLY A 13 -12.08 7.53 -0.89
N GLN A 14 -13.15 8.21 -1.31
CA GLN A 14 -13.57 8.33 -2.72
C GLN A 14 -12.88 9.50 -3.45
N ARG A 15 -11.60 9.73 -3.17
CA ARG A 15 -10.77 10.78 -3.81
C ARG A 15 -9.61 10.14 -4.56
N GLU A 16 -9.97 9.42 -5.62
CA GLU A 16 -9.06 8.56 -6.37
C GLU A 16 -7.81 9.30 -6.89
N GLU A 17 -7.99 10.46 -7.50
CA GLU A 17 -6.87 11.29 -7.99
C GLU A 17 -5.90 11.70 -6.87
N ALA A 18 -6.44 12.11 -5.71
CA ALA A 18 -5.60 12.50 -4.57
C ALA A 18 -4.90 11.27 -3.95
N ALA A 19 -5.59 10.13 -3.86
CA ALA A 19 -5.00 8.89 -3.39
C ALA A 19 -3.88 8.41 -4.33
N LEU A 20 -4.12 8.47 -5.64
CA LEU A 20 -3.14 8.14 -6.66
C LEU A 20 -1.91 9.06 -6.61
N GLY A 21 -2.13 10.37 -6.45
CA GLY A 21 -1.06 11.36 -6.26
C GLY A 21 -0.21 11.04 -5.02
N MET A 22 -0.86 10.68 -3.91
CA MET A 22 -0.13 10.28 -2.69
C MET A 22 0.67 8.99 -2.88
N LEU A 23 0.18 8.01 -3.64
CA LEU A 23 0.96 6.80 -3.99
C LEU A 23 2.20 7.17 -4.80
N GLY A 24 2.05 8.01 -5.83
CA GLY A 24 3.18 8.46 -6.65
C GLY A 24 4.24 9.21 -5.83
N ILE A 25 3.81 10.15 -4.98
CA ILE A 25 4.71 10.89 -4.09
C ILE A 25 5.37 9.98 -3.06
N ALA A 26 4.63 9.00 -2.49
CA ALA A 26 5.20 8.04 -1.56
C ALA A 26 6.31 7.20 -2.22
N LEU A 27 6.08 6.70 -3.44
CA LEU A 27 7.08 5.94 -4.20
C LEU A 27 8.34 6.77 -4.47
N VAL A 28 8.20 8.01 -4.97
CA VAL A 28 9.32 8.91 -5.23
C VAL A 28 10.06 9.26 -3.93
N SER A 29 9.34 9.52 -2.84
CA SER A 29 9.93 9.86 -1.55
C SER A 29 10.69 8.70 -0.92
N LEU A 30 10.18 7.47 -1.04
CA LEU A 30 10.88 6.27 -0.58
C LEU A 30 12.12 5.99 -1.42
N ALA A 31 12.03 6.15 -2.74
CA ALA A 31 13.16 6.02 -3.63
C ALA A 31 14.26 7.06 -3.35
N ALA A 32 13.90 8.25 -2.89
CA ALA A 32 14.88 9.28 -2.50
C ALA A 32 15.58 8.97 -1.16
N GLN A 33 14.94 8.21 -0.27
CA GLN A 33 15.46 7.94 1.07
C GLN A 33 16.24 6.63 1.17
N LEU A 34 16.02 5.69 0.27
CA LEU A 34 16.55 4.35 0.33
C LEU A 34 17.56 4.12 -0.80
N PRO A 35 18.71 3.44 -0.52
CA PRO A 35 19.65 3.09 -1.58
C PRO A 35 19.00 2.24 -2.67
N LYS A 36 19.44 2.40 -3.92
CA LYS A 36 18.89 1.66 -5.08
C LYS A 36 18.82 0.14 -4.87
N ALA A 37 19.86 -0.45 -4.27
CA ALA A 37 19.91 -1.88 -3.95
C ALA A 37 19.21 -2.21 -2.61
N GLY A 38 18.84 -1.20 -1.83
CA GLY A 38 18.23 -1.35 -0.49
C GLY A 38 16.71 -1.43 -0.50
N ALA A 39 16.07 -1.14 -1.63
CA ALA A 39 14.62 -1.18 -1.75
C ALA A 39 14.17 -1.69 -3.12
N ARG A 40 13.02 -2.33 -3.14
CA ARG A 40 12.27 -2.67 -4.35
C ARG A 40 10.79 -2.37 -4.16
N PHE A 41 10.10 -2.13 -5.26
CA PHE A 41 8.70 -1.75 -5.28
C PHE A 41 7.91 -2.72 -6.16
N VAL A 42 6.79 -3.19 -5.65
CA VAL A 42 5.80 -3.97 -6.40
C VAL A 42 4.49 -3.21 -6.35
N VAL A 43 3.99 -2.80 -7.51
CA VAL A 43 2.77 -1.99 -7.62
C VAL A 43 1.67 -2.82 -8.26
N PHE A 44 0.60 -3.10 -7.52
CA PHE A 44 -0.59 -3.73 -8.09
C PHE A 44 -1.51 -2.66 -8.66
N ASP A 45 -1.71 -2.71 -9.96
CA ASP A 45 -2.63 -1.86 -10.70
C ASP A 45 -3.60 -2.71 -11.51
N CYS A 46 -4.87 -2.75 -11.08
CA CYS A 46 -5.92 -3.49 -11.77
C CYS A 46 -6.79 -2.61 -12.69
N ASN A 47 -6.37 -1.36 -12.92
CA ASN A 47 -7.03 -0.49 -13.89
C ASN A 47 -6.79 -0.99 -15.33
N PRO A 48 -7.68 -0.61 -16.27
CA PRO A 48 -7.42 -0.84 -17.68
C PRO A 48 -6.07 -0.21 -18.11
N PRO A 49 -5.25 -0.89 -18.93
CA PRO A 49 -3.91 -0.40 -19.30
C PRO A 49 -3.89 0.99 -19.95
N ASP A 50 -4.99 1.36 -20.62
CA ASP A 50 -5.14 2.66 -21.29
C ASP A 50 -5.71 3.77 -20.40
N SER A 51 -6.05 3.46 -19.15
CA SER A 51 -6.58 4.45 -18.22
C SER A 51 -5.54 5.50 -17.83
N ALA A 52 -5.98 6.64 -17.34
CA ALA A 52 -5.10 7.71 -16.88
C ALA A 52 -4.29 7.26 -15.64
N GLU A 53 -4.91 6.47 -14.78
CA GLU A 53 -4.33 5.94 -13.55
C GLU A 53 -3.16 4.98 -13.88
N ALA A 54 -3.38 4.02 -14.79
CA ALA A 54 -2.34 3.07 -15.20
C ALA A 54 -1.17 3.77 -15.91
N LYS A 55 -1.46 4.77 -16.76
CA LYS A 55 -0.43 5.59 -17.41
C LYS A 55 0.39 6.36 -16.37
N PHE A 56 -0.26 6.96 -15.37
CA PHE A 56 0.42 7.68 -14.31
C PHE A 56 1.34 6.75 -13.49
N LEU A 57 0.85 5.60 -13.04
CA LEU A 57 1.67 4.64 -12.27
C LEU A 57 2.86 4.12 -13.10
N THR A 58 2.65 3.89 -14.38
CA THR A 58 3.73 3.52 -15.31
C THR A 58 4.77 4.64 -15.42
N ARG A 59 4.36 5.90 -15.52
CA ARG A 59 5.27 7.06 -15.55
C ARG A 59 6.05 7.21 -14.25
N VAL A 60 5.39 7.04 -13.11
CA VAL A 60 6.07 7.04 -11.79
C VAL A 60 7.13 5.92 -11.74
N ALA A 61 6.78 4.72 -12.20
CA ALA A 61 7.71 3.59 -12.22
C ALA A 61 8.94 3.87 -13.10
N GLN A 62 8.77 4.53 -14.24
CA GLN A 62 9.86 4.92 -15.14
C GLN A 62 10.79 5.99 -14.54
N ALA A 63 10.28 6.85 -13.66
CA ALA A 63 11.06 7.91 -13.01
C ALA A 63 11.93 7.39 -11.85
N ILE A 64 11.66 6.20 -11.33
CA ILE A 64 12.33 5.62 -10.16
C ILE A 64 13.46 4.68 -10.60
N PRO A 65 14.73 4.91 -10.17
CA PRO A 65 15.88 4.10 -10.60
C PRO A 65 16.02 2.73 -9.90
N HIS A 66 15.12 2.41 -8.99
CA HIS A 66 15.09 1.16 -8.22
C HIS A 66 14.45 0.00 -9.01
N ASP A 67 14.53 -1.23 -8.46
CA ASP A 67 13.71 -2.35 -8.94
C ASP A 67 12.24 -2.06 -8.64
N ILE A 68 11.48 -1.73 -9.66
CA ILE A 68 10.04 -1.45 -9.57
C ILE A 68 9.29 -2.22 -10.64
N ARG A 69 8.22 -2.93 -10.24
CA ARG A 69 7.37 -3.70 -11.13
C ARG A 69 5.92 -3.28 -10.97
N VAL A 70 5.29 -2.95 -12.08
CA VAL A 70 3.83 -2.72 -12.13
C VAL A 70 3.17 -4.01 -12.59
N ILE A 71 2.29 -4.56 -11.77
CA ILE A 71 1.66 -5.87 -11.92
C ILE A 71 0.18 -5.67 -12.21
N GLY A 72 -0.27 -6.19 -13.34
CA GLY A 72 -1.69 -6.17 -13.73
C GLY A 72 -2.51 -7.28 -13.06
N ALA A 73 -3.84 -7.19 -13.18
CA ALA A 73 -4.79 -8.09 -12.53
C ALA A 73 -4.56 -9.60 -12.79
N GLY A 74 -3.97 -9.94 -13.93
CA GLY A 74 -3.69 -11.34 -14.31
C GLY A 74 -2.57 -11.99 -13.48
N GLU A 75 -1.62 -11.19 -13.00
CA GLU A 75 -0.38 -11.66 -12.37
C GLU A 75 -0.37 -11.48 -10.84
N VAL A 76 -1.43 -10.89 -10.27
CA VAL A 76 -1.52 -10.58 -8.83
C VAL A 76 -1.33 -11.84 -7.96
N ASP A 77 -1.94 -12.97 -8.35
CA ASP A 77 -1.90 -14.22 -7.58
C ASP A 77 -0.47 -14.76 -7.48
N GLU A 78 0.21 -14.83 -8.61
CA GLU A 78 1.59 -15.32 -8.70
C GLU A 78 2.54 -14.41 -7.91
N MET A 79 2.33 -13.09 -8.01
CA MET A 79 3.18 -12.13 -7.29
C MET A 79 2.95 -12.21 -5.78
N VAL A 80 1.70 -12.31 -5.32
CA VAL A 80 1.42 -12.48 -3.88
C VAL A 80 2.02 -13.78 -3.35
N ALA A 81 1.90 -14.89 -4.10
CA ALA A 81 2.53 -16.16 -3.73
C ALA A 81 4.06 -16.04 -3.64
N THR A 82 4.68 -15.32 -4.59
CA THR A 82 6.13 -15.06 -4.58
C THR A 82 6.54 -14.26 -3.35
N LEU A 83 5.82 -13.19 -3.01
CA LEU A 83 6.10 -12.37 -1.83
C LEU A 83 5.89 -13.16 -0.53
N ALA A 84 4.86 -14.00 -0.45
CA ALA A 84 4.59 -14.85 0.70
C ALA A 84 5.69 -15.91 0.91
N ALA A 85 6.16 -16.54 -0.17
CA ALA A 85 7.26 -17.50 -0.11
C ALA A 85 8.56 -16.83 0.36
N GLU A 86 8.86 -15.64 -0.16
CA GLU A 86 10.04 -14.88 0.28
C GLU A 86 9.92 -14.42 1.74
N GLN A 87 8.73 -13.98 2.18
CA GLN A 87 8.48 -13.66 3.58
C GLN A 87 8.78 -14.86 4.48
N GLN A 88 8.32 -16.06 4.11
CA GLN A 88 8.58 -17.28 4.85
C GLN A 88 10.09 -17.60 4.88
N GLN A 89 10.78 -17.48 3.75
CA GLN A 89 12.22 -17.70 3.68
C GLN A 89 12.99 -16.72 4.59
N ARG A 90 12.60 -15.43 4.62
CA ARG A 90 13.20 -14.43 5.51
C ARG A 90 12.94 -14.76 6.99
N ALA A 91 11.74 -15.25 7.33
CA ALA A 91 11.40 -15.64 8.69
C ALA A 91 12.23 -16.85 9.18
N GLU A 92 12.52 -17.82 8.29
CA GLU A 92 13.33 -19.00 8.60
C GLU A 92 14.84 -18.68 8.69
N SER A 93 15.29 -17.62 8.03
CA SER A 93 16.68 -17.17 8.05
C SER A 93 16.95 -16.38 9.33
N ALA A 94 17.96 -16.75 10.12
CA ALA A 94 18.31 -16.08 11.38
C ALA A 94 18.89 -14.65 11.18
N GLY A 95 18.18 -13.84 10.50
CA GLY A 95 18.51 -12.44 10.17
C GLY A 95 17.83 -12.07 8.86
N ALA A 96 16.83 -11.23 8.93
CA ALA A 96 16.08 -10.76 7.76
C ALA A 96 17.02 -10.03 6.77
N SER A 97 17.73 -10.79 5.93
CA SER A 97 18.57 -10.27 4.87
C SER A 97 17.73 -10.05 3.62
N GLY A 98 17.83 -8.87 3.03
CA GLY A 98 17.15 -8.53 1.78
C GLY A 98 16.75 -7.05 1.76
N PRO A 99 16.43 -6.53 0.56
CA PRO A 99 15.98 -5.16 0.42
C PRO A 99 14.63 -4.95 1.11
N GLU A 100 14.35 -3.70 1.50
CA GLU A 100 12.99 -3.29 1.89
C GLU A 100 12.07 -3.51 0.69
N THR A 101 10.97 -4.20 0.89
CA THR A 101 9.99 -4.50 -0.15
C THR A 101 8.73 -3.72 0.11
N PHE A 102 8.38 -2.80 -0.79
CA PHE A 102 7.16 -2.03 -0.72
C PHE A 102 6.14 -2.60 -1.69
N LEU A 103 5.08 -3.20 -1.15
CA LEU A 103 3.92 -3.61 -1.91
C LEU A 103 2.92 -2.45 -1.92
N VAL A 104 2.72 -1.85 -3.07
CA VAL A 104 1.75 -0.77 -3.29
C VAL A 104 0.51 -1.35 -3.98
N VAL A 105 -0.65 -1.26 -3.35
CA VAL A 105 -1.91 -1.75 -3.89
C VAL A 105 -2.82 -0.58 -4.22
N HIS A 106 -2.92 -0.25 -5.50
CA HIS A 106 -3.84 0.76 -5.97
C HIS A 106 -5.24 0.18 -6.09
N GLY A 107 -6.17 0.65 -5.25
CA GLY A 107 -7.56 0.21 -5.26
C GLY A 107 -7.75 -1.24 -4.82
N LEU A 108 -7.66 -1.54 -3.52
CA LEU A 108 -7.95 -2.88 -2.98
C LEU A 108 -9.26 -3.45 -3.52
N GLN A 109 -10.32 -2.62 -3.62
CA GLN A 109 -11.64 -3.02 -4.10
C GLN A 109 -11.65 -3.53 -5.54
N GLN A 110 -10.65 -3.17 -6.35
CA GLN A 110 -10.53 -3.61 -7.74
C GLN A 110 -9.88 -5.01 -7.84
N ASN A 111 -9.08 -5.39 -6.84
CA ASN A 111 -8.32 -6.64 -6.80
C ASN A 111 -9.15 -7.79 -6.19
N LYS A 112 -10.18 -8.26 -6.91
CA LYS A 112 -11.14 -9.26 -6.39
C LYS A 112 -10.50 -10.52 -5.82
N LYS A 113 -9.35 -10.93 -6.36
CA LYS A 113 -8.58 -12.10 -5.94
C LYS A 113 -7.94 -11.92 -4.55
N LEU A 114 -7.73 -10.68 -4.11
CA LEU A 114 -7.19 -10.35 -2.78
C LEU A 114 -8.26 -10.30 -1.69
N ARG A 115 -9.51 -10.62 -2.01
CA ARG A 115 -10.57 -10.63 -1.02
C ARG A 115 -10.26 -11.62 0.10
N PHE A 116 -10.37 -11.15 1.33
CA PHE A 116 -10.20 -11.97 2.52
C PHE A 116 -11.44 -12.83 2.75
N ASP A 117 -11.23 -14.11 2.94
CA ASP A 117 -12.29 -15.06 3.29
C ASP A 117 -11.95 -15.68 4.66
N GLU A 118 -12.71 -15.32 5.68
CA GLU A 118 -12.49 -15.78 7.04
C GLU A 118 -12.73 -17.28 7.17
N GLU A 119 -13.68 -17.85 6.44
CA GLU A 119 -13.95 -19.30 6.47
C GLU A 119 -12.77 -20.09 5.92
N MET A 120 -12.12 -19.59 4.88
CA MET A 120 -10.91 -20.20 4.33
C MET A 120 -9.73 -20.17 5.30
N SER A 121 -9.68 -19.19 6.22
CA SER A 121 -8.59 -19.08 7.20
C SER A 121 -8.58 -20.21 8.23
N PHE A 122 -9.71 -20.86 8.45
CA PHE A 122 -9.88 -22.01 9.35
C PHE A 122 -9.97 -23.35 8.61
N SER A 123 -9.85 -23.34 7.28
CA SER A 123 -9.94 -24.54 6.46
C SER A 123 -8.75 -25.47 6.70
N LEU A 124 -9.04 -26.78 6.83
CA LEU A 124 -8.03 -27.84 6.83
C LEU A 124 -7.61 -28.24 5.40
N ASP A 125 -8.13 -27.55 4.38
CA ASP A 125 -7.75 -27.79 3.00
C ASP A 125 -6.27 -27.40 2.78
N PRO A 126 -5.42 -28.34 2.31
CA PRO A 126 -4.02 -28.03 1.99
C PRO A 126 -3.83 -26.87 1.00
N ASN A 127 -4.85 -26.57 0.18
CA ASN A 127 -4.82 -25.48 -0.78
C ASN A 127 -5.30 -24.14 -0.19
N ALA A 128 -5.86 -24.11 1.01
CA ALA A 128 -6.31 -22.87 1.65
C ALA A 128 -5.15 -21.85 1.82
N GLY A 129 -3.95 -22.35 2.10
CA GLY A 129 -2.73 -21.53 2.20
C GLY A 129 -2.29 -20.86 0.88
N ALA A 130 -2.81 -21.30 -0.26
CA ALA A 130 -2.55 -20.71 -1.56
C ALA A 130 -3.53 -19.58 -1.92
N ASN A 131 -4.52 -19.26 -1.06
CA ASN A 131 -5.46 -18.15 -1.30
C ASN A 131 -4.74 -16.79 -1.23
N PRO A 132 -4.75 -15.98 -2.30
CA PRO A 132 -4.01 -14.71 -2.35
C PRO A 132 -4.46 -13.71 -1.27
N GLY A 133 -5.74 -13.71 -0.91
CA GLY A 133 -6.27 -12.85 0.16
C GLY A 133 -5.71 -13.22 1.53
N LEU A 134 -5.59 -14.51 1.83
CA LEU A 134 -4.97 -15.00 3.07
C LEU A 134 -3.47 -14.70 3.08
N GLN A 135 -2.78 -14.91 1.97
CA GLN A 135 -1.34 -14.62 1.83
C GLN A 135 -1.05 -13.13 2.02
N LEU A 136 -1.85 -12.25 1.41
CA LEU A 136 -1.73 -10.81 1.61
C LEU A 136 -1.94 -10.43 3.09
N ASN A 137 -2.97 -10.95 3.73
CA ASN A 137 -3.23 -10.67 5.15
C ASN A 137 -2.09 -11.18 6.05
N LYS A 138 -1.52 -12.35 5.76
CA LYS A 138 -0.32 -12.85 6.46
C LYS A 138 0.88 -11.96 6.22
N LEU A 139 1.10 -11.51 4.97
CA LEU A 139 2.18 -10.59 4.62
C LEU A 139 2.07 -9.28 5.42
N ILE A 140 0.87 -8.73 5.56
CA ILE A 140 0.60 -7.54 6.38
C ILE A 140 0.89 -7.83 7.86
N CYS A 141 0.36 -8.94 8.42
CA CYS A 141 0.49 -9.22 9.85
C CYS A 141 1.91 -9.52 10.32
N GLU A 142 2.76 -10.06 9.45
CA GLU A 142 4.06 -10.61 9.84
C GLU A 142 5.23 -10.00 9.05
N GLY A 143 4.95 -9.28 7.96
CA GLY A 143 5.95 -8.87 7.00
C GLY A 143 6.78 -7.66 7.41
N ALA A 144 6.23 -6.71 8.14
CA ALA A 144 6.90 -5.44 8.43
C ALA A 144 8.24 -5.63 9.18
N SER A 145 8.30 -6.54 10.14
CA SER A 145 9.54 -6.90 10.84
C SER A 145 10.60 -7.56 9.94
N LEU A 146 10.16 -8.13 8.83
CA LEU A 146 11.00 -8.79 7.82
C LEU A 146 11.33 -7.87 6.63
N GLY A 147 10.93 -6.59 6.69
CA GLY A 147 11.16 -5.60 5.64
C GLY A 147 10.15 -5.63 4.50
N PHE A 148 8.92 -6.11 4.74
CA PHE A 148 7.82 -6.00 3.80
C PHE A 148 6.82 -4.96 4.29
N HIS A 149 6.61 -3.91 3.53
CA HIS A 149 5.70 -2.82 3.85
C HIS A 149 4.59 -2.73 2.81
N VAL A 150 3.36 -2.52 3.27
CA VAL A 150 2.20 -2.40 2.39
C VAL A 150 1.68 -0.97 2.43
N ILE A 151 1.49 -0.39 1.24
CA ILE A 151 0.81 0.89 1.04
C ILE A 151 -0.43 0.59 0.19
N ALA A 152 -1.61 0.75 0.73
CA ALA A 152 -2.84 0.39 0.03
C ALA A 152 -3.82 1.55 -0.04
N THR A 153 -4.56 1.67 -1.14
CA THR A 153 -5.73 2.54 -1.25
C THR A 153 -7.00 1.73 -1.30
N CYS A 154 -8.08 2.27 -0.73
CA CYS A 154 -9.42 1.70 -0.80
C CYS A 154 -10.48 2.81 -0.83
N ASP A 155 -11.57 2.58 -1.50
CA ASP A 155 -12.64 3.57 -1.67
C ASP A 155 -13.50 3.78 -0.41
N THR A 156 -13.78 2.71 0.32
CA THR A 156 -14.71 2.72 1.48
C THR A 156 -14.24 1.81 2.60
N TYR A 157 -14.66 2.11 3.84
CA TYR A 157 -14.45 1.24 4.99
C TYR A 157 -15.05 -0.16 4.79
N ASN A 158 -16.25 -0.24 4.22
CA ASN A 158 -16.89 -1.52 3.94
C ASN A 158 -16.05 -2.40 3.00
N ASN A 159 -15.41 -1.81 2.01
CA ASN A 159 -14.50 -2.55 1.16
C ASN A 159 -13.20 -2.92 1.89
N VAL A 160 -12.64 -2.04 2.72
CA VAL A 160 -11.49 -2.40 3.56
C VAL A 160 -11.78 -3.69 4.33
N MET A 161 -12.95 -3.80 4.97
CA MET A 161 -13.34 -4.99 5.76
C MET A 161 -13.61 -6.25 4.92
N ARG A 162 -13.70 -6.14 3.60
CA ARG A 162 -13.79 -7.31 2.69
C ARG A 162 -12.44 -7.86 2.28
N PHE A 163 -11.39 -7.08 2.41
CA PHE A 163 -10.04 -7.44 1.96
C PHE A 163 -9.08 -7.66 3.12
N LEU A 164 -9.30 -6.99 4.23
CA LEU A 164 -8.44 -7.06 5.40
C LEU A 164 -9.17 -7.69 6.57
N SER A 165 -8.54 -8.66 7.22
CA SER A 165 -8.94 -9.13 8.53
C SER A 165 -8.78 -8.00 9.57
N ARG A 166 -9.46 -8.10 10.70
CA ARG A 166 -9.30 -7.13 11.80
C ARG A 166 -7.83 -7.01 12.25
N LYS A 167 -7.12 -8.15 12.29
CA LYS A 167 -5.71 -8.18 12.64
C LYS A 167 -4.86 -7.46 11.60
N ALA A 168 -5.07 -7.71 10.29
CA ALA A 168 -4.35 -7.02 9.25
C ALA A 168 -4.65 -5.51 9.22
N LEU A 169 -5.90 -5.10 9.46
CA LEU A 169 -6.26 -3.69 9.56
C LEU A 169 -5.54 -2.99 10.74
N SER A 170 -5.36 -3.67 11.88
CA SER A 170 -4.63 -3.11 13.03
C SER A 170 -3.14 -2.87 12.74
N GLU A 171 -2.54 -3.61 11.80
CA GLU A 171 -1.14 -3.41 11.39
C GLU A 171 -0.93 -2.16 10.50
N PHE A 172 -2.00 -1.52 10.05
CA PHE A 172 -1.92 -0.21 9.38
C PHE A 172 -1.96 0.91 10.44
N GLU A 173 -0.85 1.14 11.12
CA GLU A 173 -0.72 2.21 12.11
C GLU A 173 -0.76 3.62 11.50
N MET A 174 -0.37 3.74 10.23
CA MET A 174 -0.55 4.97 9.47
C MET A 174 -1.79 4.86 8.58
N ARG A 175 -2.75 5.77 8.81
CA ARG A 175 -3.99 5.82 8.01
C ARG A 175 -4.25 7.22 7.52
N VAL A 176 -4.55 7.34 6.24
CA VAL A 176 -5.06 8.58 5.65
C VAL A 176 -6.52 8.37 5.32
N VAL A 177 -7.37 9.25 5.82
CA VAL A 177 -8.81 9.21 5.53
C VAL A 177 -9.26 10.51 4.89
N PHE A 178 -10.06 10.40 3.85
CA PHE A 178 -10.80 11.50 3.26
C PHE A 178 -12.15 11.65 3.94
N GLN A 179 -12.95 12.63 3.50
CA GLN A 179 -14.31 12.80 4.02
C GLN A 179 -15.12 11.52 3.88
N MET A 180 -15.72 11.08 4.98
CA MET A 180 -16.54 9.87 5.07
C MET A 180 -17.58 10.00 6.19
N SER A 181 -18.41 8.99 6.40
CA SER A 181 -19.36 8.99 7.52
C SER A 181 -18.64 9.02 8.88
N ALA A 182 -19.30 9.59 9.89
CA ALA A 182 -18.76 9.65 11.27
C ALA A 182 -18.41 8.26 11.81
N ASN A 183 -19.23 7.24 11.50
CA ASN A 183 -19.02 5.86 11.95
C ASN A 183 -17.80 5.22 11.28
N ASP A 184 -17.64 5.41 9.96
CA ASP A 184 -16.48 4.87 9.23
C ASP A 184 -15.19 5.55 9.69
N SER A 185 -15.25 6.88 9.90
CA SER A 185 -14.17 7.66 10.46
C SER A 185 -13.75 7.14 11.84
N ALA A 186 -14.71 6.97 12.74
CA ALA A 186 -14.44 6.44 14.09
C ALA A 186 -13.84 5.02 14.03
N SER A 187 -14.27 4.19 13.08
CA SER A 187 -13.72 2.85 12.89
C SER A 187 -12.29 2.84 12.36
N LEU A 188 -11.90 3.86 11.58
CA LEU A 188 -10.57 3.93 10.97
C LEU A 188 -9.56 4.74 11.78
N ILE A 189 -9.98 5.85 12.41
CA ILE A 189 -9.06 6.78 13.09
C ILE A 189 -9.50 7.12 14.53
N GLU A 190 -10.37 6.30 15.10
CA GLU A 190 -10.87 6.47 16.49
C GLU A 190 -11.54 7.82 16.77
N SER A 191 -11.94 8.52 15.71
CA SER A 191 -12.53 9.86 15.77
C SER A 191 -13.52 10.07 14.62
N PRO A 192 -14.66 10.75 14.84
CA PRO A 192 -15.59 11.08 13.77
C PRO A 192 -15.14 12.24 12.87
N ALA A 193 -13.94 12.78 13.09
CA ALA A 193 -13.48 14.05 12.52
C ALA A 193 -13.46 14.09 10.98
N ALA A 194 -13.34 12.94 10.31
CA ALA A 194 -13.35 12.91 8.84
C ALA A 194 -14.73 13.24 8.24
N ASN A 195 -15.80 13.24 9.03
CA ASN A 195 -17.12 13.62 8.55
C ASN A 195 -17.21 15.11 8.14
N ASP A 196 -16.42 15.96 8.77
CA ASP A 196 -16.47 17.41 8.59
C ASP A 196 -15.31 17.98 7.77
N LEU A 197 -14.52 17.13 7.11
CA LEU A 197 -13.29 17.53 6.43
C LEU A 197 -13.48 18.44 5.21
N GLY A 198 -14.55 18.26 4.45
CA GLY A 198 -14.70 18.87 3.13
C GLY A 198 -13.84 18.19 2.03
N LEU A 199 -14.10 18.59 0.78
CA LEU A 199 -13.67 17.87 -0.43
C LEU A 199 -12.15 17.77 -0.65
N HIS A 200 -11.37 18.74 -0.15
CA HIS A 200 -9.95 18.87 -0.50
C HIS A 200 -9.02 18.66 0.69
N ARG A 201 -9.49 17.98 1.71
CA ARG A 201 -8.71 17.70 2.91
C ARG A 201 -8.70 16.20 3.24
N ALA A 202 -7.65 15.80 3.92
CA ALA A 202 -7.50 14.46 4.47
C ALA A 202 -6.98 14.57 5.92
N ILE A 203 -7.19 13.53 6.71
CA ILE A 203 -6.55 13.36 8.02
C ILE A 203 -5.52 12.26 7.88
N LEU A 204 -4.30 12.54 8.31
CA LEU A 204 -3.29 11.53 8.61
C LEU A 204 -3.41 11.17 10.08
N PHE A 205 -3.66 9.92 10.36
CA PHE A 205 -3.67 9.30 11.69
C PHE A 205 -2.43 8.42 11.84
N ASN A 206 -1.73 8.57 12.95
CA ASN A 206 -0.64 7.70 13.34
C ASN A 206 -0.98 7.06 14.69
N GLY A 207 -1.45 5.82 14.68
CA GLY A 207 -1.86 5.07 15.86
C GLY A 207 -0.70 4.80 16.80
N GLN A 208 0.48 4.49 16.28
CA GLN A 208 1.68 4.23 17.07
C GLN A 208 2.13 5.45 17.89
N GLN A 209 1.97 6.64 17.35
CA GLN A 209 2.39 7.89 18.00
C GLN A 209 1.23 8.65 18.64
N GLY A 210 -0.01 8.20 18.43
CA GLY A 210 -1.22 8.76 19.03
C GLY A 210 -1.56 10.19 18.57
N TRP A 211 -1.27 10.56 17.30
CA TRP A 211 -1.58 11.88 16.78
C TRP A 211 -2.33 11.84 15.44
N THR A 212 -3.02 12.94 15.17
CA THR A 212 -3.71 13.18 13.90
C THR A 212 -3.32 14.53 13.34
N GLU A 213 -3.21 14.62 12.01
CA GLU A 213 -2.95 15.87 11.31
C GLU A 213 -3.90 16.03 10.13
N THR A 214 -4.55 17.19 10.03
CA THR A 214 -5.38 17.53 8.88
C THR A 214 -4.51 18.24 7.86
N PHE A 215 -4.52 17.76 6.62
CA PHE A 215 -3.72 18.32 5.54
C PHE A 215 -4.51 18.42 4.23
N ARG A 216 -3.95 19.12 3.27
CA ARG A 216 -4.45 19.17 1.90
C ARG A 216 -3.51 18.36 1.01
N PRO A 217 -3.97 17.27 0.41
CA PRO A 217 -3.18 16.52 -0.57
C PRO A 217 -2.78 17.41 -1.75
N TYR A 218 -1.60 17.17 -2.28
CA TYR A 218 -1.16 17.80 -3.52
C TYR A 218 -1.99 17.31 -4.71
N ALA A 219 -1.99 18.07 -5.78
CA ALA A 219 -2.51 17.61 -7.07
C ALA A 219 -1.65 16.45 -7.60
N LEU A 220 -2.19 15.71 -8.57
CA LEU A 220 -1.46 14.67 -9.27
C LEU A 220 -0.21 15.29 -9.93
N PRO A 221 1.00 14.77 -9.69
CA PRO A 221 2.20 15.22 -10.37
C PRO A 221 2.08 15.09 -11.89
N ASP A 222 2.48 16.12 -12.60
CA ASP A 222 2.55 16.10 -14.06
C ASP A 222 3.83 15.43 -14.58
N ASP A 223 3.90 15.21 -15.88
CA ASP A 223 5.06 14.57 -16.53
C ASP A 223 6.35 15.37 -16.33
N HIS A 224 6.28 16.69 -16.35
CA HIS A 224 7.45 17.55 -16.15
C HIS A 224 8.02 17.37 -14.74
N TRP A 225 7.16 17.34 -13.72
CA TRP A 225 7.59 17.08 -12.33
C TRP A 225 8.20 15.68 -12.18
N LEU A 226 7.61 14.67 -12.83
CA LEU A 226 8.14 13.30 -12.80
C LEU A 226 9.49 13.19 -13.49
N ASP A 227 9.71 13.89 -14.62
CA ASP A 227 10.99 13.93 -15.31
C ASP A 227 12.08 14.58 -14.44
N GLU A 228 11.77 15.71 -13.79
CA GLU A 228 12.70 16.37 -12.87
C GLU A 228 13.03 15.48 -11.66
N ALA A 229 12.02 14.85 -11.07
CA ALA A 229 12.20 13.93 -9.95
C ALA A 229 13.10 12.75 -10.35
N GLY A 230 12.85 12.15 -11.52
CA GLY A 230 13.66 11.05 -12.06
C GLY A 230 15.13 11.45 -12.26
N GLN A 231 15.38 12.64 -12.84
CA GLN A 231 16.75 13.15 -13.01
C GLN A 231 17.46 13.37 -11.67
N LYS A 232 16.75 13.89 -10.66
CA LYS A 232 17.30 14.09 -9.31
C LYS A 232 17.60 12.75 -8.62
N LEU A 233 16.66 11.78 -8.72
CA LEU A 233 16.87 10.43 -8.19
C LEU A 233 18.05 9.72 -8.86
N ALA A 234 18.17 9.81 -10.19
CA ALA A 234 19.28 9.21 -10.92
C ALA A 234 20.64 9.77 -10.45
N LYS A 235 20.73 11.09 -10.20
CA LYS A 235 21.95 11.73 -9.66
C LYS A 235 22.23 11.34 -8.20
N LEU A 236 21.18 11.15 -7.41
CA LEU A 236 21.32 10.77 -6.00
C LEU A 236 21.85 9.35 -5.84
N HIS A 237 21.59 8.47 -6.79
CA HIS A 237 21.94 7.04 -6.76
C HIS A 237 23.04 6.66 -7.77
N ALA A 238 23.68 7.63 -8.39
CA ALA A 238 24.85 7.42 -9.26
C ALA A 238 26.11 7.23 -8.41
#